data_4f52ab2b5a3c8fea165c488690766111
#
_entry.id   4f52ab2b5a3c8fea165c488690766111
#
_cell.length_a   1.000
_cell.length_b   1.000
_cell.length_c   1.000
_cell.angle_alpha   90.00
_cell.angle_beta   90.00
_cell.angle_gamma   90.00
#
_symmetry.space_group_name_H-M   'P 1'
#
loop_
_entity.id
_entity.type
_entity.pdbx_description
1 polymer ?
#
loop_
_entity_poly.entity_id
_entity_poly.type
_entity_poly.pdbx_seq_one_letter_code
_entity_poly.pdbx_strand_id
1 'polypeptide(L)'
;MKATLSIACAALAVVSTVSAQTEPAKPAGDAATPAKTAAAPAAPAPMDKVSYFIGTNIGGNIANNFKQQGVEVDLENFLQAIRDQFEGKPSKYKQEELTAAMEAFEKVMQGKQAEMQKAQAAKAGEIKAAGAKFLADNGKREGVKTTASGLQYEIIKPGEGAKPVPTDKVNVHYHGTLVNGKVFDSSVQRGEPITFGVQEVIKGWTEGLQLMSVGSKFKFFIPSDLAYGDAGAGADIGPGETLIFEVELLKIEK
;
A
#
# COMPACT_ATOMS: atom_id res chain seq x y z
N MET A 1 20.35 -4.54 -37.03
CA MET A 1 19.33 -5.15 -36.17
C MET A 1 18.45 -4.04 -35.66
N LYS A 2 17.23 -3.95 -36.19
CA LYS A 2 16.28 -2.90 -35.81
C LYS A 2 15.52 -3.36 -34.58
N ALA A 3 15.79 -2.74 -33.42
CA ALA A 3 15.01 -2.94 -32.21
C ALA A 3 13.76 -2.07 -32.29
N THR A 4 12.62 -2.69 -32.49
CA THR A 4 11.31 -2.06 -32.40
C THR A 4 10.97 -1.86 -30.93
N LEU A 5 11.01 -0.62 -30.49
CA LEU A 5 10.57 -0.22 -29.15
C LEU A 5 9.05 -0.23 -29.13
N SER A 6 8.47 -1.25 -28.53
CA SER A 6 7.03 -1.33 -28.28
C SER A 6 6.71 -0.44 -27.07
N ILE A 7 6.20 0.75 -27.35
CA ILE A 7 5.54 1.57 -26.34
C ILE A 7 4.16 0.93 -26.07
N ALA A 8 4.03 0.26 -24.94
CA ALA A 8 2.75 -0.25 -24.47
C ALA A 8 1.88 0.93 -24.01
N CYS A 9 1.07 1.46 -24.92
CA CYS A 9 -0.07 2.30 -24.54
C CYS A 9 -1.11 1.41 -23.86
N ALA A 10 -1.15 1.44 -22.54
CA ALA A 10 -2.26 0.87 -21.78
C ALA A 10 -3.51 1.73 -22.05
N ALA A 11 -4.34 1.26 -22.99
CA ALA A 11 -5.66 1.82 -23.20
C ALA A 11 -6.53 1.52 -21.97
N LEU A 12 -6.92 2.55 -21.25
CA LEU A 12 -7.87 2.49 -20.14
C LEU A 12 -9.28 2.21 -20.72
N ALA A 13 -9.67 0.95 -20.77
CA ALA A 13 -11.06 0.58 -20.95
C ALA A 13 -11.78 0.70 -19.59
N VAL A 14 -12.47 1.81 -19.35
CA VAL A 14 -13.39 1.95 -18.22
C VAL A 14 -14.72 1.32 -18.65
N VAL A 15 -14.90 0.04 -18.36
CA VAL A 15 -16.21 -0.61 -18.38
C VAL A 15 -16.74 -0.58 -16.95
N SER A 16 -17.61 0.36 -16.67
CA SER A 16 -18.39 0.38 -15.43
C SER A 16 -19.51 -0.67 -15.54
N THR A 17 -19.32 -1.83 -14.95
CA THR A 17 -20.40 -2.79 -14.70
C THR A 17 -21.17 -2.34 -13.48
N VAL A 18 -22.35 -1.78 -13.69
CA VAL A 18 -23.37 -1.61 -12.65
C VAL A 18 -23.95 -3.00 -12.37
N SER A 19 -23.57 -3.61 -11.27
CA SER A 19 -24.20 -4.82 -10.75
C SER A 19 -25.50 -4.43 -10.05
N ALA A 20 -26.62 -4.65 -10.69
CA ALA A 20 -27.92 -4.65 -10.04
C ALA A 20 -28.08 -5.96 -9.27
N GLN A 21 -28.15 -5.89 -7.96
CA GLN A 21 -28.57 -7.01 -7.10
C GLN A 21 -30.07 -7.21 -7.28
N THR A 22 -30.47 -8.36 -7.80
CA THR A 22 -31.86 -8.79 -7.84
C THR A 22 -32.13 -9.71 -6.66
N GLU A 23 -32.98 -9.24 -5.75
CA GLU A 23 -33.64 -10.04 -4.71
C GLU A 23 -34.78 -10.85 -5.33
N PRO A 24 -35.00 -12.13 -4.91
CA PRO A 24 -36.05 -12.94 -5.52
C PRO A 24 -37.41 -12.62 -4.89
N ALA A 25 -38.33 -12.13 -5.70
CA ALA A 25 -39.73 -11.96 -5.31
C ALA A 25 -40.57 -13.19 -5.68
N LYS A 26 -41.44 -13.55 -4.72
CA LYS A 26 -42.45 -14.61 -4.68
C LYS A 26 -43.58 -14.35 -5.72
N PRO A 27 -44.17 -15.37 -6.35
CA PRO A 27 -45.19 -15.19 -7.37
C PRO A 27 -46.60 -14.96 -6.79
N ALA A 28 -47.31 -14.01 -7.30
CA ALA A 28 -48.76 -13.91 -7.17
C ALA A 28 -49.41 -13.15 -8.35
N GLY A 29 -50.29 -13.80 -9.06
CA GLY A 29 -51.58 -13.28 -9.51
C GLY A 29 -51.60 -12.47 -10.83
N ASP A 30 -52.30 -13.04 -11.80
CA ASP A 30 -52.84 -12.41 -13.00
C ASP A 30 -53.37 -10.98 -12.80
N ALA A 31 -52.91 -10.04 -13.64
CA ALA A 31 -53.72 -8.91 -14.09
C ALA A 31 -53.02 -8.12 -15.21
N ALA A 32 -53.70 -8.06 -16.37
CA ALA A 32 -53.70 -6.99 -17.38
C ALA A 32 -52.38 -6.34 -17.80
N THR A 33 -51.94 -6.60 -19.00
CA THR A 33 -50.89 -5.90 -19.75
C THR A 33 -51.23 -4.40 -19.87
N PRO A 34 -50.44 -3.49 -19.30
CA PRO A 34 -50.54 -2.09 -19.68
C PRO A 34 -49.78 -1.84 -21.00
N ALA A 35 -50.41 -1.16 -21.92
CA ALA A 35 -49.85 -0.74 -23.19
C ALA A 35 -48.51 -0.03 -22.99
N LYS A 36 -47.50 -0.48 -23.75
CA LYS A 36 -46.18 0.11 -23.85
C LYS A 36 -46.28 1.55 -24.37
N THR A 37 -46.40 2.52 -23.48
CA THR A 37 -46.29 3.93 -23.80
C THR A 37 -44.85 4.14 -24.31
N ALA A 38 -44.73 4.48 -25.60
CA ALA A 38 -43.45 4.83 -26.21
C ALA A 38 -42.88 6.04 -25.41
N ALA A 39 -41.74 5.84 -24.74
CA ALA A 39 -41.04 6.91 -24.09
C ALA A 39 -40.72 8.01 -25.14
N ALA A 40 -41.07 9.24 -24.81
CA ALA A 40 -40.70 10.38 -25.64
C ALA A 40 -39.16 10.41 -25.80
N PRO A 41 -38.64 10.82 -26.98
CA PRO A 41 -37.20 10.91 -27.19
C PRO A 41 -36.59 11.80 -26.11
N ALA A 42 -35.57 11.26 -25.41
CA ALA A 42 -34.85 12.00 -24.39
C ALA A 42 -34.32 13.31 -24.96
N ALA A 43 -34.46 14.41 -24.20
CA ALA A 43 -33.90 15.69 -24.61
C ALA A 43 -32.39 15.54 -24.85
N PRO A 44 -31.81 16.22 -25.86
CA PRO A 44 -30.38 16.10 -26.13
C PRO A 44 -29.59 16.52 -24.91
N ALA A 45 -28.55 15.72 -24.54
CA ALA A 45 -27.70 16.00 -23.42
C ALA A 45 -26.99 17.37 -23.59
N PRO A 46 -26.86 18.18 -22.55
CA PRO A 46 -26.15 19.47 -22.61
C PRO A 46 -24.64 19.20 -22.77
N MET A 47 -24.19 19.07 -24.02
CA MET A 47 -22.83 18.62 -24.38
C MET A 47 -21.73 19.57 -23.88
N ASP A 48 -22.03 20.84 -23.67
CA ASP A 48 -21.13 21.81 -23.03
C ASP A 48 -20.73 21.36 -21.60
N LYS A 49 -21.72 21.01 -20.81
CA LYS A 49 -21.53 20.55 -19.42
C LYS A 49 -20.90 19.15 -19.36
N VAL A 50 -21.32 18.26 -20.26
CA VAL A 50 -20.77 16.91 -20.36
C VAL A 50 -19.29 16.98 -20.74
N SER A 51 -18.94 17.78 -21.73
CA SER A 51 -17.55 17.97 -22.16
C SER A 51 -16.69 18.59 -21.06
N TYR A 52 -17.21 19.57 -20.33
CA TYR A 52 -16.51 20.16 -19.19
C TYR A 52 -16.28 19.15 -18.07
N PHE A 53 -17.29 18.33 -17.75
CA PHE A 53 -17.17 17.28 -16.74
C PHE A 53 -16.12 16.22 -17.12
N ILE A 54 -16.11 15.78 -18.37
CA ILE A 54 -15.09 14.85 -18.89
C ILE A 54 -13.70 15.49 -18.77
N GLY A 55 -13.58 16.75 -19.20
CA GLY A 55 -12.32 17.50 -19.14
C GLY A 55 -11.78 17.66 -17.72
N THR A 56 -12.65 17.95 -16.74
CA THR A 56 -12.21 18.07 -15.32
C THR A 56 -11.72 16.75 -14.75
N ASN A 57 -12.40 15.64 -15.07
CA ASN A 57 -11.95 14.32 -14.60
C ASN A 57 -10.61 13.89 -15.23
N ILE A 58 -10.48 14.01 -16.53
CA ILE A 58 -9.24 13.66 -17.25
C ILE A 58 -8.10 14.59 -16.83
N GLY A 59 -8.35 15.89 -16.84
CA GLY A 59 -7.36 16.90 -16.47
C GLY A 59 -6.90 16.75 -15.03
N GLY A 60 -7.82 16.47 -14.10
CA GLY A 60 -7.49 16.22 -12.69
C GLY A 60 -6.57 15.00 -12.51
N ASN A 61 -6.87 13.89 -13.20
CA ASN A 61 -6.05 12.69 -13.16
C ASN A 61 -4.65 12.93 -13.73
N ILE A 62 -4.55 13.61 -14.87
CA ILE A 62 -3.28 13.94 -15.52
C ILE A 62 -2.46 14.87 -14.62
N ALA A 63 -3.07 15.92 -14.08
CA ALA A 63 -2.39 16.89 -13.22
C ALA A 63 -1.86 16.23 -11.93
N ASN A 64 -2.65 15.34 -11.31
CA ASN A 64 -2.22 14.59 -10.15
C ASN A 64 -1.04 13.65 -10.47
N ASN A 65 -1.09 12.97 -11.62
CA ASN A 65 -0.02 12.08 -12.06
C ASN A 65 1.30 12.85 -12.27
N PHE A 66 1.27 13.98 -12.99
CA PHE A 66 2.44 14.82 -13.20
C PHE A 66 3.01 15.33 -11.87
N LYS A 67 2.13 15.78 -10.95
CA LYS A 67 2.54 16.24 -9.63
C LYS A 67 3.21 15.14 -8.80
N GLN A 68 2.65 13.92 -8.81
CA GLN A 68 3.22 12.79 -8.09
C GLN A 68 4.59 12.38 -8.65
N GLN A 69 4.78 12.48 -9.95
CA GLN A 69 6.04 12.16 -10.62
C GLN A 69 7.05 13.33 -10.60
N GLY A 70 6.67 14.51 -10.08
CA GLY A 70 7.51 15.70 -10.10
C GLY A 70 7.82 16.21 -11.51
N VAL A 71 6.86 15.99 -12.44
CA VAL A 71 6.94 16.44 -13.83
C VAL A 71 6.31 17.81 -13.96
N GLU A 72 7.11 18.79 -14.36
CA GLU A 72 6.62 20.11 -14.74
C GLU A 72 6.36 20.14 -16.24
N VAL A 73 5.14 20.48 -16.62
CA VAL A 73 4.73 20.58 -18.03
C VAL A 73 4.44 22.02 -18.41
N ASP A 74 4.79 22.39 -19.62
CA ASP A 74 4.29 23.61 -20.25
C ASP A 74 2.81 23.38 -20.61
N LEU A 75 1.92 23.91 -19.77
CA LEU A 75 0.49 23.67 -19.85
C LEU A 75 -0.10 24.19 -21.18
N GLU A 76 0.39 25.30 -21.69
CA GLU A 76 -0.10 25.88 -22.94
C GLU A 76 0.24 24.99 -24.14
N ASN A 77 1.49 24.54 -24.26
CA ASN A 77 1.88 23.61 -25.31
C ASN A 77 1.19 22.25 -25.16
N PHE A 78 0.97 21.78 -23.92
CA PHE A 78 0.26 20.54 -23.65
C PHE A 78 -1.21 20.61 -24.11
N LEU A 79 -1.93 21.66 -23.73
CA LEU A 79 -3.31 21.87 -24.15
C LEU A 79 -3.45 22.13 -25.66
N GLN A 80 -2.49 22.85 -26.25
CA GLN A 80 -2.46 23.05 -27.68
C GLN A 80 -2.29 21.75 -28.45
N ALA A 81 -1.39 20.87 -27.98
CA ALA A 81 -1.19 19.55 -28.59
C ALA A 81 -2.46 18.69 -28.54
N ILE A 82 -3.19 18.72 -27.40
CA ILE A 82 -4.49 18.03 -27.28
C ILE A 82 -5.49 18.59 -28.31
N ARG A 83 -5.60 19.90 -28.40
CA ARG A 83 -6.51 20.57 -29.36
C ARG A 83 -6.18 20.18 -30.79
N ASP A 84 -4.91 20.23 -31.17
CA ASP A 84 -4.46 19.90 -32.52
C ASP A 84 -4.78 18.44 -32.88
N GLN A 85 -4.67 17.50 -31.92
CA GLN A 85 -5.06 16.10 -32.12
C GLN A 85 -6.58 15.95 -32.35
N PHE A 86 -7.42 16.65 -31.59
CA PHE A 86 -8.88 16.63 -31.78
C PHE A 86 -9.30 17.23 -33.14
N GLU A 87 -8.56 18.21 -33.64
CA GLU A 87 -8.81 18.90 -34.90
C GLU A 87 -8.14 18.19 -36.11
N GLY A 88 -7.39 17.12 -35.88
CA GLY A 88 -6.65 16.40 -36.94
C GLY A 88 -5.51 17.18 -37.57
N LYS A 89 -4.98 18.16 -36.84
CA LYS A 89 -3.84 18.97 -37.31
C LYS A 89 -2.52 18.21 -37.19
N PRO A 90 -1.55 18.51 -38.08
CA PRO A 90 -0.22 17.92 -37.94
C PRO A 90 0.50 18.44 -36.68
N SER A 91 1.47 17.67 -36.18
CA SER A 91 2.30 18.07 -35.05
C SER A 91 3.05 19.36 -35.34
N LYS A 92 3.12 20.26 -34.34
CA LYS A 92 3.89 21.51 -34.36
C LYS A 92 5.40 21.25 -34.50
N TYR A 93 5.88 20.15 -33.99
CA TYR A 93 7.29 19.77 -33.95
C TYR A 93 7.56 18.56 -34.83
N LYS A 94 8.77 18.45 -35.39
CA LYS A 94 9.21 17.28 -36.14
C LYS A 94 9.40 16.09 -35.21
N GLN A 95 9.22 14.89 -35.73
CA GLN A 95 9.36 13.65 -34.95
C GLN A 95 10.74 13.52 -34.30
N GLU A 96 11.80 13.95 -34.99
CA GLU A 96 13.19 13.91 -34.49
C GLU A 96 13.37 14.83 -33.26
N GLU A 97 12.75 16.02 -33.28
CA GLU A 97 12.78 16.98 -32.17
C GLU A 97 12.06 16.43 -30.93
N LEU A 98 10.90 15.80 -31.16
CA LEU A 98 10.15 15.17 -30.07
C LEU A 98 10.89 13.99 -29.47
N THR A 99 11.54 13.17 -30.32
CA THR A 99 12.34 12.02 -29.85
C THR A 99 13.52 12.49 -29.03
N ALA A 100 14.26 13.50 -29.49
CA ALA A 100 15.41 14.05 -28.76
C ALA A 100 14.98 14.69 -27.41
N ALA A 101 13.83 15.38 -27.40
CA ALA A 101 13.28 15.95 -26.17
C ALA A 101 12.88 14.87 -25.16
N MET A 102 12.26 13.77 -25.62
CA MET A 102 11.89 12.64 -24.78
C MET A 102 13.11 11.91 -24.21
N GLU A 103 14.15 11.68 -25.02
CA GLU A 103 15.41 11.09 -24.54
C GLU A 103 16.10 11.95 -23.47
N ALA A 104 16.09 13.27 -23.66
CA ALA A 104 16.63 14.20 -22.66
C ALA A 104 15.80 14.19 -21.37
N PHE A 105 14.48 14.16 -21.49
CA PHE A 105 13.57 14.06 -20.36
C PHE A 105 13.75 12.75 -19.58
N GLU A 106 13.84 11.61 -20.26
CA GLU A 106 14.09 10.31 -19.64
C GLU A 106 15.38 10.29 -18.83
N LYS A 107 16.47 10.88 -19.34
CA LYS A 107 17.75 11.00 -18.61
C LYS A 107 17.60 11.82 -17.32
N VAL A 108 16.87 12.93 -17.39
CA VAL A 108 16.60 13.78 -16.21
C VAL A 108 15.77 13.00 -15.18
N MET A 109 14.73 12.28 -15.61
CA MET A 109 13.88 11.50 -14.71
C MET A 109 14.63 10.32 -14.09
N GLN A 110 15.46 9.62 -14.86
CA GLN A 110 16.35 8.57 -14.33
C GLN A 110 17.32 9.12 -13.28
N GLY A 111 17.90 10.30 -13.52
CA GLY A 111 18.76 10.99 -12.56
C GLY A 111 18.02 11.30 -11.24
N LYS A 112 16.85 11.93 -11.33
CA LYS A 112 16.02 12.24 -10.16
C LYS A 112 15.63 10.96 -9.38
N GLN A 113 15.28 9.90 -10.08
CA GLN A 113 14.91 8.64 -9.45
C GLN A 113 16.10 7.98 -8.73
N ALA A 114 17.28 8.01 -9.35
CA ALA A 114 18.51 7.50 -8.73
C ALA A 114 18.88 8.30 -7.47
N GLU A 115 18.75 9.63 -7.49
CA GLU A 115 18.96 10.47 -6.32
C GLU A 115 17.97 10.18 -5.19
N MET A 116 16.67 10.02 -5.51
CA MET A 116 15.66 9.67 -4.53
C MET A 116 15.93 8.30 -3.91
N GLN A 117 16.29 7.30 -4.71
CA GLN A 117 16.65 5.97 -4.21
C GLN A 117 17.87 6.02 -3.30
N LYS A 118 18.90 6.79 -3.68
CA LYS A 118 20.10 6.96 -2.86
C LYS A 118 19.80 7.64 -1.52
N ALA A 119 18.98 8.69 -1.54
CA ALA A 119 18.54 9.38 -0.32
C ALA A 119 17.71 8.46 0.59
N GLN A 120 16.82 7.66 0.00
CA GLN A 120 16.02 6.69 0.73
C GLN A 120 16.87 5.58 1.34
N ALA A 121 17.82 5.05 0.60
CA ALA A 121 18.76 4.04 1.09
C ALA A 121 19.67 4.57 2.22
N ALA A 122 20.15 5.82 2.11
CA ALA A 122 20.91 6.47 3.16
C ALA A 122 20.09 6.61 4.44
N LYS A 123 18.85 7.10 4.33
CA LYS A 123 17.93 7.22 5.46
C LYS A 123 17.59 5.87 6.10
N ALA A 124 17.37 4.84 5.28
CA ALA A 124 17.18 3.47 5.76
C ALA A 124 18.39 2.96 6.55
N GLY A 125 19.60 3.24 6.06
CA GLY A 125 20.84 2.90 6.74
C GLY A 125 20.97 3.58 8.12
N GLU A 126 20.64 4.86 8.21
CA GLU A 126 20.64 5.60 9.49
C GLU A 126 19.63 5.01 10.48
N ILE A 127 18.40 4.72 10.02
CA ILE A 127 17.35 4.10 10.86
C ILE A 127 17.79 2.72 11.34
N LYS A 128 18.34 1.90 10.47
CA LYS A 128 18.85 0.57 10.80
C LYS A 128 20.00 0.64 11.82
N ALA A 129 20.91 1.59 11.66
CA ALA A 129 22.00 1.81 12.61
C ALA A 129 21.49 2.28 13.99
N ALA A 130 20.51 3.17 14.02
CA ALA A 130 19.85 3.60 15.26
C ALA A 130 19.11 2.44 15.93
N GLY A 131 18.41 1.61 15.15
CA GLY A 131 17.76 0.40 15.65
C GLY A 131 18.74 -0.62 16.22
N ALA A 132 19.86 -0.86 15.54
CA ALA A 132 20.93 -1.74 16.03
C ALA A 132 21.53 -1.25 17.34
N LYS A 133 21.77 0.07 17.46
CA LYS A 133 22.24 0.67 18.72
C LYS A 133 21.21 0.49 19.83
N PHE A 134 19.93 0.77 19.55
CA PHE A 134 18.86 0.54 20.50
C PHE A 134 18.83 -0.91 20.99
N LEU A 135 18.90 -1.89 20.09
CA LEU A 135 18.92 -3.32 20.45
C LEU A 135 20.16 -3.70 21.26
N ALA A 136 21.34 -3.16 20.93
CA ALA A 136 22.57 -3.42 21.67
C ALA A 136 22.48 -2.91 23.12
N ASP A 137 21.85 -1.76 23.34
CA ASP A 137 21.63 -1.21 24.67
C ASP A 137 20.48 -1.92 25.40
N ASN A 138 19.39 -2.25 24.69
CA ASN A 138 18.24 -2.97 25.24
C ASN A 138 18.63 -4.38 25.73
N GLY A 139 19.49 -5.09 24.99
CA GLY A 139 19.95 -6.44 25.32
C GLY A 139 20.78 -6.52 26.63
N LYS A 140 21.26 -5.36 27.15
CA LYS A 140 21.96 -5.29 28.44
C LYS A 140 21.01 -5.10 29.63
N ARG A 141 19.72 -4.82 29.36
CA ARG A 141 18.72 -4.60 30.39
C ARG A 141 18.41 -5.91 31.11
N GLU A 142 18.24 -5.84 32.41
CA GLU A 142 17.77 -6.96 33.20
C GLU A 142 16.36 -7.41 32.72
N GLY A 143 16.16 -8.71 32.62
CA GLY A 143 14.92 -9.31 32.16
C GLY A 143 14.81 -9.45 30.63
N VAL A 144 15.63 -8.78 29.84
CA VAL A 144 15.67 -8.92 28.38
C VAL A 144 16.53 -10.12 27.98
N LYS A 145 15.98 -10.97 27.12
CA LYS A 145 16.64 -12.14 26.54
C LYS A 145 16.82 -11.94 25.05
N THR A 146 17.95 -12.40 24.51
CA THR A 146 18.25 -12.35 23.07
C THR A 146 18.38 -13.76 22.53
N THR A 147 17.69 -14.05 21.43
CA THR A 147 17.78 -15.33 20.73
C THR A 147 18.94 -15.35 19.73
N ALA A 148 19.24 -16.51 19.17
CA ALA A 148 20.29 -16.67 18.15
C ALA A 148 20.02 -15.86 16.86
N SER A 149 18.75 -15.58 16.53
CA SER A 149 18.35 -14.76 15.38
C SER A 149 18.52 -13.26 15.60
N GLY A 150 18.74 -12.84 16.87
CA GLY A 150 18.78 -11.44 17.29
C GLY A 150 17.42 -10.89 17.73
N LEU A 151 16.35 -11.69 17.77
CA LEU A 151 15.11 -11.32 18.40
C LEU A 151 15.35 -11.10 19.89
N GLN A 152 14.88 -9.97 20.43
CA GLN A 152 14.90 -9.73 21.87
C GLN A 152 13.49 -9.76 22.43
N TYR A 153 13.36 -10.27 23.65
CA TYR A 153 12.09 -10.31 24.35
C TYR A 153 12.22 -10.16 25.84
N GLU A 154 11.20 -9.61 26.45
CA GLU A 154 11.02 -9.45 27.89
C GLU A 154 9.67 -10.08 28.29
N ILE A 155 9.64 -10.87 29.35
CA ILE A 155 8.43 -11.48 29.86
C ILE A 155 7.78 -10.52 30.84
N ILE A 156 6.69 -9.85 30.42
CA ILE A 156 5.93 -8.93 31.28
C ILE A 156 5.07 -9.74 32.26
N LYS A 157 4.40 -10.79 31.75
CA LYS A 157 3.56 -11.71 32.54
C LYS A 157 3.81 -13.12 32.05
N PRO A 158 4.20 -14.05 32.91
CA PRO A 158 4.29 -15.47 32.54
C PRO A 158 2.89 -16.05 32.31
N GLY A 159 2.79 -17.06 31.45
CA GLY A 159 1.59 -17.87 31.21
C GLY A 159 1.87 -19.33 31.58
N GLU A 160 0.82 -20.06 31.92
CA GLU A 160 0.91 -21.46 32.31
C GLU A 160 0.36 -22.43 31.26
N GLY A 161 -0.26 -21.90 30.20
CA GLY A 161 -0.85 -22.71 29.14
C GLY A 161 0.16 -23.30 28.16
N ALA A 162 -0.35 -24.00 27.16
CA ALA A 162 0.46 -24.61 26.09
C ALA A 162 1.19 -23.52 25.27
N LYS A 163 2.27 -23.92 24.61
CA LYS A 163 2.97 -23.08 23.63
C LYS A 163 2.48 -23.41 22.22
N PRO A 164 2.35 -22.39 21.36
CA PRO A 164 1.98 -22.61 19.97
C PRO A 164 3.06 -23.37 19.21
N VAL A 165 2.63 -24.19 18.25
CA VAL A 165 3.50 -24.79 17.23
C VAL A 165 3.30 -24.03 15.90
N PRO A 166 4.21 -24.20 14.92
CA PRO A 166 4.16 -23.43 13.67
C PRO A 166 2.85 -23.53 12.88
N THR A 167 2.15 -24.66 12.99
CA THR A 167 0.89 -24.93 12.27
C THR A 167 -0.36 -24.39 12.97
N ASP A 168 -0.22 -23.89 14.19
CA ASP A 168 -1.34 -23.39 14.97
C ASP A 168 -1.78 -21.99 14.52
N LYS A 169 -3.00 -21.63 14.87
CA LYS A 169 -3.48 -20.25 14.89
C LYS A 169 -3.48 -19.75 16.33
N VAL A 170 -3.17 -18.50 16.51
CA VAL A 170 -3.11 -17.85 17.81
C VAL A 170 -4.02 -16.64 17.84
N ASN A 171 -4.76 -16.48 18.94
CA ASN A 171 -5.57 -15.31 19.20
C ASN A 171 -4.83 -14.44 20.21
N VAL A 172 -4.54 -13.20 19.83
CA VAL A 172 -3.67 -12.30 20.57
C VAL A 172 -4.23 -10.89 20.67
N HIS A 173 -3.89 -10.20 21.76
CA HIS A 173 -3.84 -8.75 21.79
C HIS A 173 -2.41 -8.29 21.56
N TYR A 174 -2.25 -7.20 20.80
CA TYR A 174 -0.95 -6.60 20.59
C TYR A 174 -1.01 -5.08 20.48
N HIS A 175 0.15 -4.46 20.77
CA HIS A 175 0.39 -3.05 20.60
C HIS A 175 1.78 -2.87 19.99
N GLY A 176 1.83 -2.36 18.75
CA GLY A 176 3.04 -2.20 17.96
C GLY A 176 3.49 -0.75 17.87
N THR A 177 4.75 -0.49 18.20
CA THR A 177 5.38 0.82 18.14
C THR A 177 6.74 0.75 17.45
N LEU A 178 7.16 1.86 16.85
CA LEU A 178 8.53 2.10 16.44
C LEU A 178 9.40 2.45 17.66
N VAL A 179 10.72 2.47 17.47
CA VAL A 179 11.67 2.85 18.55
C VAL A 179 11.42 4.28 19.07
N ASN A 180 10.93 5.18 18.22
CA ASN A 180 10.58 6.55 18.59
C ASN A 180 9.23 6.68 19.34
N GLY A 181 8.54 5.57 19.60
CA GLY A 181 7.25 5.53 20.28
C GLY A 181 6.02 5.74 19.39
N LYS A 182 6.18 5.97 18.07
CA LYS A 182 5.05 6.07 17.15
C LYS A 182 4.33 4.72 17.11
N VAL A 183 3.04 4.71 17.42
CA VAL A 183 2.16 3.54 17.25
C VAL A 183 1.86 3.38 15.76
N PHE A 184 2.08 2.19 15.21
CA PHE A 184 1.74 1.89 13.84
C PHE A 184 0.58 0.91 13.72
N ASP A 185 0.37 0.06 14.74
CA ASP A 185 -0.78 -0.85 14.77
C ASP A 185 -1.07 -1.32 16.21
N SER A 186 -2.36 -1.48 16.56
CA SER A 186 -2.77 -1.89 17.90
C SER A 186 -4.17 -2.51 17.93
N SER A 187 -4.25 -3.80 18.22
CA SER A 187 -5.51 -4.48 18.47
C SER A 187 -6.16 -4.02 19.79
N VAL A 188 -5.35 -3.56 20.75
CA VAL A 188 -5.83 -3.02 22.01
C VAL A 188 -6.60 -1.71 21.77
N GLN A 189 -6.10 -0.83 20.89
CA GLN A 189 -6.80 0.40 20.52
C GLN A 189 -8.09 0.13 19.73
N ARG A 190 -8.14 -0.94 18.95
CA ARG A 190 -9.35 -1.37 18.25
C ARG A 190 -10.38 -2.03 19.18
N GLY A 191 -9.97 -2.46 20.37
CA GLY A 191 -10.86 -3.07 21.38
C GLY A 191 -11.13 -4.56 21.17
N GLU A 192 -10.51 -5.21 20.18
CA GLU A 192 -10.74 -6.63 19.84
C GLU A 192 -9.43 -7.36 19.52
N PRO A 193 -9.28 -8.63 19.99
CA PRO A 193 -8.13 -9.45 19.67
C PRO A 193 -8.19 -9.93 18.22
N ILE A 194 -7.04 -10.30 17.66
CA ILE A 194 -6.95 -10.81 16.29
C ILE A 194 -6.37 -12.23 16.31
N THR A 195 -6.84 -13.06 15.38
CA THR A 195 -6.32 -14.41 15.15
C THR A 195 -5.39 -14.44 13.94
N PHE A 196 -4.18 -14.96 14.10
CA PHE A 196 -3.18 -15.16 13.06
C PHE A 196 -2.68 -16.60 13.02
N GLY A 197 -2.33 -17.10 11.85
CA GLY A 197 -1.47 -18.28 11.73
C GLY A 197 -0.04 -17.95 12.17
N VAL A 198 0.58 -18.83 12.97
CA VAL A 198 1.94 -18.60 13.49
C VAL A 198 2.97 -18.39 12.39
N GLN A 199 2.77 -18.96 11.19
CA GLN A 199 3.64 -18.80 10.03
C GLN A 199 3.21 -17.67 9.06
N GLU A 200 2.08 -17.02 9.31
CA GLU A 200 1.51 -16.00 8.43
C GLU A 200 1.92 -14.57 8.84
N VAL A 201 2.82 -14.45 9.79
CA VAL A 201 3.30 -13.19 10.37
C VAL A 201 4.80 -12.99 10.09
N ILE A 202 5.34 -11.84 10.46
CA ILE A 202 6.78 -11.56 10.33
C ILE A 202 7.63 -12.57 11.11
N LYS A 203 8.85 -12.83 10.64
CA LYS A 203 9.76 -13.85 11.21
C LYS A 203 9.95 -13.71 12.73
N GLY A 204 10.09 -12.47 13.21
CA GLY A 204 10.21 -12.20 14.64
C GLY A 204 9.00 -12.63 15.45
N TRP A 205 7.79 -12.52 14.90
CA TRP A 205 6.58 -13.03 15.53
C TRP A 205 6.49 -14.55 15.47
N THR A 206 6.78 -15.14 14.30
CA THR A 206 6.81 -16.61 14.15
C THR A 206 7.72 -17.26 15.20
N GLU A 207 8.88 -16.67 15.45
CA GLU A 207 9.80 -17.15 16.49
C GLU A 207 9.29 -16.83 17.90
N GLY A 208 8.90 -15.56 18.13
CA GLY A 208 8.51 -15.07 19.44
C GLY A 208 7.26 -15.75 20.01
N LEU A 209 6.24 -16.00 19.17
CA LEU A 209 5.01 -16.67 19.60
C LEU A 209 5.26 -18.09 20.11
N GLN A 210 6.20 -18.83 19.54
CA GLN A 210 6.58 -20.16 19.99
C GLN A 210 7.32 -20.17 21.34
N LEU A 211 7.82 -19.02 21.79
CA LEU A 211 8.40 -18.87 23.13
C LEU A 211 7.32 -18.62 24.18
N MET A 212 6.17 -18.08 23.78
CA MET A 212 5.07 -17.71 24.67
C MET A 212 4.24 -18.94 25.10
N SER A 213 3.73 -18.90 26.33
CA SER A 213 2.66 -19.81 26.78
C SER A 213 1.32 -19.07 26.77
N VAL A 214 0.22 -19.75 26.55
CA VAL A 214 -1.12 -19.15 26.66
C VAL A 214 -1.29 -18.48 28.03
N GLY A 215 -1.86 -17.28 28.03
CA GLY A 215 -2.01 -16.40 29.19
C GLY A 215 -0.80 -15.51 29.49
N SER A 216 0.29 -15.64 28.71
CA SER A 216 1.46 -14.79 28.89
C SER A 216 1.35 -13.46 28.15
N LYS A 217 2.10 -12.45 28.62
CA LYS A 217 2.34 -11.17 27.92
C LYS A 217 3.83 -10.94 27.79
N PHE A 218 4.28 -10.79 26.56
CA PHE A 218 5.68 -10.54 26.23
C PHE A 218 5.83 -9.19 25.55
N LYS A 219 7.03 -8.62 25.67
CA LYS A 219 7.46 -7.48 24.86
C LYS A 219 8.58 -7.94 23.96
N PHE A 220 8.35 -7.83 22.66
CA PHE A 220 9.31 -8.17 21.62
C PHE A 220 10.00 -6.92 21.10
N PHE A 221 11.29 -7.01 20.84
CA PHE A 221 12.10 -6.01 20.17
C PHE A 221 12.69 -6.70 18.94
N ILE A 222 12.15 -6.38 17.77
CA ILE A 222 12.36 -7.13 16.54
C ILE A 222 13.27 -6.32 15.62
N PRO A 223 14.48 -6.79 15.31
CA PRO A 223 15.33 -6.13 14.32
C PRO A 223 14.64 -6.14 12.95
N SER A 224 14.93 -5.14 12.13
CA SER A 224 14.28 -4.99 10.81
C SER A 224 14.39 -6.24 9.93
N ASP A 225 15.48 -6.98 10.00
CA ASP A 225 15.71 -8.21 9.20
C ASP A 225 14.76 -9.37 9.57
N LEU A 226 14.16 -9.32 10.77
CA LEU A 226 13.10 -10.24 11.21
C LEU A 226 11.70 -9.64 11.09
N ALA A 227 11.59 -8.43 10.55
CA ALA A 227 10.36 -7.69 10.33
C ALA A 227 10.16 -7.39 8.82
N TYR A 228 10.18 -6.14 8.43
CA TYR A 228 9.90 -5.72 7.05
C TYR A 228 11.15 -5.30 6.26
N GLY A 229 12.35 -5.42 6.85
CA GLY A 229 13.63 -5.16 6.20
C GLY A 229 13.77 -3.75 5.64
N ASP A 230 14.48 -3.65 4.52
CA ASP A 230 14.75 -2.37 3.84
C ASP A 230 13.57 -1.88 2.99
N ALA A 231 12.49 -2.66 2.86
CA ALA A 231 11.29 -2.26 2.15
C ALA A 231 10.33 -1.44 3.02
N GLY A 232 10.30 -1.71 4.33
CA GLY A 232 9.28 -1.17 5.22
C GLY A 232 7.90 -1.76 4.96
N ALA A 233 6.84 -1.19 5.56
CA ALA A 233 5.47 -1.62 5.33
C ALA A 233 4.49 -0.45 5.43
N GLY A 234 3.64 -0.32 4.41
CA GLY A 234 2.63 0.75 4.34
C GLY A 234 3.25 2.15 4.42
N ALA A 235 2.50 3.09 5.01
CA ALA A 235 2.93 4.46 5.22
C ALA A 235 3.57 4.70 6.60
N ASP A 236 3.44 3.73 7.51
CA ASP A 236 3.77 3.90 8.92
C ASP A 236 5.09 3.28 9.34
N ILE A 237 5.53 2.23 8.65
CA ILE A 237 6.78 1.52 8.94
C ILE A 237 7.78 1.80 7.82
N GLY A 238 8.76 2.65 8.12
CA GLY A 238 9.82 2.99 7.19
C GLY A 238 10.81 1.84 6.93
N PRO A 239 11.69 2.00 5.92
CA PRO A 239 12.79 1.09 5.68
C PRO A 239 13.74 0.98 6.88
N GLY A 240 14.14 -0.24 7.24
CA GLY A 240 15.14 -0.48 8.29
C GLY A 240 14.63 -0.35 9.73
N GLU A 241 13.32 -0.14 9.94
CA GLU A 241 12.75 0.09 11.28
C GLU A 241 12.85 -1.16 12.17
N THR A 242 13.31 -0.96 13.38
CA THR A 242 13.20 -1.91 14.49
C THR A 242 11.82 -1.76 15.12
N LEU A 243 11.11 -2.87 15.29
CA LEU A 243 9.75 -2.87 15.82
C LEU A 243 9.70 -3.31 17.27
N ILE A 244 8.81 -2.70 18.03
CA ILE A 244 8.53 -3.06 19.42
C ILE A 244 7.07 -3.48 19.50
N PHE A 245 6.82 -4.67 20.01
CA PHE A 245 5.46 -5.18 20.21
C PHE A 245 5.27 -5.64 21.67
N GLU A 246 4.21 -5.19 22.28
CA GLU A 246 3.65 -5.88 23.44
C GLU A 246 2.57 -6.85 22.93
N VAL A 247 2.73 -8.12 23.22
CA VAL A 247 1.84 -9.20 22.75
C VAL A 247 1.33 -9.98 23.94
N GLU A 248 0.01 -10.18 24.01
CA GLU A 248 -0.63 -11.04 24.98
C GLU A 248 -1.28 -12.23 24.22
N LEU A 249 -0.82 -13.44 24.54
CA LEU A 249 -1.32 -14.67 23.94
C LEU A 249 -2.54 -15.17 24.71
N LEU A 250 -3.73 -15.03 24.14
CA LEU A 250 -4.99 -15.37 24.81
C LEU A 250 -5.35 -16.85 24.67
N LYS A 251 -5.24 -17.40 23.47
CA LYS A 251 -5.54 -18.81 23.18
C LYS A 251 -4.86 -19.31 21.91
N ILE A 252 -4.76 -20.63 21.79
CA ILE A 252 -4.36 -21.32 20.57
C ILE A 252 -5.63 -21.91 19.95
N GLU A 253 -5.81 -21.67 18.66
CA GLU A 253 -6.88 -22.25 17.84
C GLU A 253 -6.25 -23.32 16.93
N LYS A 254 -6.82 -24.52 16.96
CA LYS A 254 -6.35 -25.67 16.15
C LYS A 254 -7.10 -25.75 14.84
#